data_db0c7439793b067976bee67e55a7ca12
#
_entry.id   db0c7439793b067976bee67e55a7ca12
#
_cell.length_a   1.000
_cell.length_b   1.000
_cell.length_c   1.000
_cell.angle_alpha   90.00
_cell.angle_beta   90.00
_cell.angle_gamma   90.00
#
_symmetry.space_group_name_H-M   'P 1'
#
loop_
_entity.id
_entity.type
_entity.pdbx_description
1 polymer ?
#
loop_
_entity_poly.entity_id
_entity_poly.type
_entity_poly.pdbx_seq_one_letter_code
_entity_poly.pdbx_strand_id
1 'polypeptide(L)'
;MTDETDTTSADPTDDTVAQVMDGRVWAEFCDALKEAGAVVLADTVPMDPQDRAEGWRYLTRLTRAALNFFMETSDPEAPSFMRAVDETIKMGMDNPDNVYLAAPVKGTLTYRIRGTRGTVHYLGFGSQAGGYGKTGSLDTTGYLDAGDLVLDDDGRFEIIASVERPSDGANWLRMAPETSMIQVRQTRVDHRDEVLAQVEIERIDGPSTPRSITPERIDKALEEVVFLVTAASAMFAEWAEDFRKVPNTLPRFDPDKAITAGGDPNIAYYHGWFELAEDEALVVDITPPECDFWNFQLANYWLESLDYRYHQVHLNQGTAQHRPDGSVRMVVAATDPGVPNWLDTCGHLHGTMCVRWVGATEFPEPQVHVVKLGEVEP
;
A
#
# COMPACT_ATOMS: atom_id res chain seq x y z
N MET A 1 50.18 7.26 41.64
CA MET A 1 49.77 6.07 40.91
C MET A 1 48.26 6.23 40.71
N THR A 2 47.89 6.81 39.61
CA THR A 2 46.53 6.99 39.18
C THR A 2 46.20 5.90 38.16
N ASP A 3 45.30 5.06 38.54
CA ASP A 3 44.80 3.93 37.74
C ASP A 3 43.88 4.52 36.64
N GLU A 4 44.37 4.58 35.40
CA GLU A 4 43.57 4.88 34.22
C GLU A 4 42.85 3.60 33.84
N THR A 5 41.55 3.54 34.17
CA THR A 5 40.66 2.54 33.60
C THR A 5 40.45 2.86 32.13
N ASP A 6 41.16 2.13 31.28
CA ASP A 6 40.98 2.10 29.84
C ASP A 6 39.61 1.51 29.51
N THR A 7 38.62 2.36 29.27
CA THR A 7 37.34 1.94 28.71
C THR A 7 37.48 1.89 27.17
N THR A 8 38.02 0.77 26.69
CA THR A 8 37.93 0.44 25.27
C THR A 8 36.44 0.36 24.88
N SER A 9 35.98 1.36 24.16
CA SER A 9 34.68 1.27 23.47
C SER A 9 34.80 0.13 22.45
N ALA A 10 34.01 -0.93 22.66
CA ALA A 10 33.92 -2.01 21.71
C ALA A 10 33.50 -1.47 20.33
N ASP A 11 34.11 -1.97 19.26
CA ASP A 11 33.71 -1.66 17.90
C ASP A 11 32.23 -2.06 17.74
N PRO A 12 31.34 -1.21 17.19
CA PRO A 12 29.91 -1.55 16.99
C PRO A 12 29.67 -2.88 16.29
N THR A 13 30.57 -3.29 15.40
CA THR A 13 30.55 -4.59 14.71
C THR A 13 30.75 -5.78 15.66
N ASP A 14 31.59 -5.64 16.69
CA ASP A 14 31.84 -6.70 17.66
C ASP A 14 30.63 -6.94 18.57
N ASP A 15 29.86 -5.89 18.91
CA ASP A 15 28.64 -6.02 19.72
C ASP A 15 27.51 -6.69 18.93
N THR A 16 27.26 -6.33 17.67
CA THR A 16 26.25 -6.97 16.80
C THR A 16 26.52 -8.46 16.63
N VAL A 17 27.79 -8.84 16.42
CA VAL A 17 28.16 -10.27 16.36
C VAL A 17 27.85 -10.97 17.68
N ALA A 18 28.16 -10.34 18.81
CA ALA A 18 27.87 -10.92 20.13
C ALA A 18 26.37 -11.07 20.37
N GLN A 19 25.55 -10.06 20.00
CA GLN A 19 24.08 -10.11 20.12
C GLN A 19 23.44 -11.24 19.30
N VAL A 20 23.95 -11.46 18.08
CA VAL A 20 23.48 -12.60 17.25
C VAL A 20 23.91 -13.93 17.87
N MET A 21 25.13 -14.04 18.39
CA MET A 21 25.67 -15.27 18.96
C MET A 21 25.04 -15.67 20.30
N ASP A 22 24.63 -14.71 21.12
CA ASP A 22 24.03 -14.96 22.44
C ASP A 22 22.48 -14.90 22.42
N GLY A 23 21.87 -14.55 21.28
CA GLY A 23 20.43 -14.50 21.07
C GLY A 23 19.74 -13.22 21.54
N ARG A 24 20.48 -12.21 22.00
CA ARG A 24 19.89 -10.92 22.38
C ARG A 24 19.15 -10.27 21.24
N VAL A 25 19.67 -10.33 20.01
CA VAL A 25 19.00 -9.80 18.80
C VAL A 25 17.57 -10.31 18.64
N TRP A 26 17.31 -11.57 18.95
CA TRP A 26 15.97 -12.14 18.87
C TRP A 26 15.08 -11.72 20.04
N ALA A 27 15.63 -11.65 21.25
CA ALA A 27 14.90 -11.20 22.43
C ALA A 27 14.45 -9.73 22.29
N GLU A 28 15.35 -8.86 21.88
CA GLU A 28 15.08 -7.43 21.63
C GLU A 28 14.05 -7.23 20.53
N PHE A 29 14.12 -7.98 19.43
CA PHE A 29 13.11 -7.99 18.38
C PHE A 29 11.72 -8.39 18.90
N CYS A 30 11.63 -9.45 19.71
CA CYS A 30 10.35 -9.89 20.27
C CYS A 30 9.78 -8.87 21.27
N ASP A 31 10.62 -8.25 22.10
CA ASP A 31 10.20 -7.22 23.03
C ASP A 31 9.71 -5.96 22.30
N ALA A 32 10.40 -5.54 21.26
CA ALA A 32 9.99 -4.41 20.43
C ALA A 32 8.65 -4.66 19.71
N LEU A 33 8.41 -5.86 19.16
CA LEU A 33 7.12 -6.22 18.59
C LEU A 33 6.00 -6.26 19.64
N LYS A 34 6.29 -6.68 20.85
CA LYS A 34 5.34 -6.65 21.97
C LYS A 34 4.96 -5.20 22.30
N GLU A 35 5.93 -4.28 22.32
CA GLU A 35 5.69 -2.86 22.54
C GLU A 35 4.86 -2.22 21.41
N ALA A 36 5.10 -2.60 20.15
CA ALA A 36 4.29 -2.17 19.01
C ALA A 36 2.80 -2.50 19.19
N GLY A 37 2.46 -3.53 19.96
CA GLY A 37 1.09 -3.89 20.32
C GLY A 37 0.34 -2.80 21.11
N ALA A 38 1.03 -1.83 21.71
CA ALA A 38 0.39 -0.75 22.47
C ALA A 38 -0.55 0.11 21.60
N VAL A 39 -0.31 0.21 20.28
CA VAL A 39 -1.18 0.96 19.36
C VAL A 39 -2.61 0.41 19.35
N VAL A 40 -2.79 -0.90 19.47
CA VAL A 40 -4.12 -1.54 19.47
C VAL A 40 -4.87 -1.25 20.77
N LEU A 41 -4.16 -0.94 21.85
CA LEU A 41 -4.73 -0.65 23.17
C LEU A 41 -4.85 0.85 23.46
N ALA A 42 -4.48 1.70 22.52
CA ALA A 42 -4.59 3.15 22.71
C ALA A 42 -6.04 3.59 22.99
N ASP A 43 -6.21 4.61 23.80
CA ASP A 43 -7.54 5.14 24.18
C ASP A 43 -8.32 5.72 23.00
N THR A 44 -7.62 6.06 21.91
CA THR A 44 -8.21 6.56 20.66
C THR A 44 -8.88 5.46 19.84
N VAL A 45 -8.40 4.22 19.93
CA VAL A 45 -8.97 3.08 19.20
C VAL A 45 -10.38 2.76 19.72
N PRO A 46 -11.38 2.54 18.85
CA PRO A 46 -12.72 2.18 19.27
C PRO A 46 -12.73 1.03 20.27
N MET A 47 -13.59 1.14 21.30
CA MET A 47 -13.76 0.11 22.33
C MET A 47 -14.67 -1.03 21.84
N ASP A 48 -14.52 -1.39 20.56
CA ASP A 48 -15.25 -2.46 19.92
C ASP A 48 -14.38 -3.75 19.87
N PRO A 49 -14.94 -4.94 20.19
CA PRO A 49 -14.19 -6.19 20.14
C PRO A 49 -13.71 -6.57 18.75
N GLN A 50 -14.44 -6.21 17.69
CA GLN A 50 -14.07 -6.50 16.31
C GLN A 50 -12.86 -5.65 15.90
N ASP A 51 -12.89 -4.33 16.13
CA ASP A 51 -11.76 -3.44 15.85
C ASP A 51 -10.48 -3.87 16.58
N ARG A 52 -10.61 -4.29 17.84
CA ARG A 52 -9.46 -4.80 18.63
C ARG A 52 -8.91 -6.10 18.05
N ALA A 53 -9.77 -7.05 17.67
CA ALA A 53 -9.36 -8.31 17.06
C ALA A 53 -8.69 -8.08 15.70
N GLU A 54 -9.24 -7.16 14.91
CA GLU A 54 -8.64 -6.74 13.64
C GLU A 54 -7.31 -6.02 13.82
N GLY A 55 -7.15 -5.22 14.85
CA GLY A 55 -5.87 -4.59 15.20
C GLY A 55 -4.78 -5.62 15.48
N TRP A 56 -5.09 -6.68 16.24
CA TRP A 56 -4.12 -7.77 16.44
C TRP A 56 -3.81 -8.51 15.13
N ARG A 57 -4.82 -8.77 14.31
CA ARG A 57 -4.61 -9.34 12.97
C ARG A 57 -3.77 -8.41 12.09
N TYR A 58 -4.02 -7.12 12.12
CA TYR A 58 -3.29 -6.11 11.37
C TYR A 58 -1.79 -6.10 11.70
N LEU A 59 -1.43 -6.12 12.99
CA LEU A 59 -0.02 -6.22 13.39
C LEU A 59 0.66 -7.50 12.86
N THR A 60 -0.04 -8.63 12.83
CA THR A 60 0.52 -9.87 12.25
C THR A 60 0.70 -9.76 10.73
N ARG A 61 -0.18 -9.05 10.03
CA ARG A 61 -0.07 -8.77 8.59
C ARG A 61 1.09 -7.85 8.29
N LEU A 62 1.24 -6.75 9.04
CA LEU A 62 2.37 -5.84 8.92
C LEU A 62 3.69 -6.55 9.21
N THR A 63 3.77 -7.34 10.26
CA THR A 63 4.97 -8.12 10.61
C THR A 63 5.36 -9.08 9.47
N ARG A 64 4.37 -9.80 8.90
CA ARG A 64 4.62 -10.70 7.76
C ARG A 64 5.10 -9.92 6.52
N ALA A 65 4.49 -8.79 6.21
CA ALA A 65 4.91 -7.93 5.12
C ALA A 65 6.36 -7.44 5.33
N ALA A 66 6.65 -6.94 6.52
CA ALA A 66 7.97 -6.41 6.87
C ALA A 66 9.06 -7.50 6.82
N LEU A 67 8.80 -8.69 7.35
CA LEU A 67 9.73 -9.83 7.24
C LEU A 67 10.00 -10.18 5.78
N ASN A 68 8.97 -10.20 4.93
CA ASN A 68 9.14 -10.46 3.52
C ASN A 68 9.98 -9.37 2.84
N PHE A 69 9.74 -8.08 3.14
CA PHE A 69 10.49 -6.96 2.59
C PHE A 69 11.95 -6.92 3.02
N PHE A 70 12.21 -7.05 4.31
CA PHE A 70 13.53 -6.74 4.88
C PHE A 70 14.40 -7.98 5.10
N MET A 71 13.77 -9.18 5.18
CA MET A 71 14.48 -10.42 5.42
C MET A 71 14.65 -11.24 4.15
N GLU A 72 13.54 -11.51 3.43
CA GLU A 72 13.53 -12.48 2.34
C GLU A 72 13.89 -11.86 0.99
N THR A 73 13.42 -10.63 0.70
CA THR A 73 13.56 -10.01 -0.61
C THR A 73 14.40 -8.73 -0.60
N SER A 74 15.26 -8.57 0.40
CA SER A 74 15.96 -7.28 0.64
C SER A 74 17.26 -7.08 -0.14
N ASP A 75 17.72 -8.04 -0.95
CA ASP A 75 19.02 -7.95 -1.62
C ASP A 75 18.91 -7.28 -3.00
N PRO A 76 19.40 -6.02 -3.17
CA PRO A 76 19.37 -5.34 -4.43
C PRO A 76 20.32 -5.92 -5.49
N GLU A 77 21.24 -6.82 -5.11
CA GLU A 77 22.10 -7.53 -6.06
C GLU A 77 21.43 -8.76 -6.67
N ALA A 78 20.38 -9.27 -6.03
CA ALA A 78 19.55 -10.36 -6.53
C ALA A 78 18.05 -9.99 -6.36
N PRO A 79 17.57 -8.92 -7.04
CA PRO A 79 16.22 -8.43 -6.86
C PRO A 79 15.18 -9.43 -7.34
N SER A 80 14.03 -9.44 -6.66
CA SER A 80 12.85 -10.16 -7.12
C SER A 80 11.60 -9.33 -6.80
N PHE A 81 10.60 -9.38 -7.68
CA PHE A 81 9.31 -8.79 -7.38
C PHE A 81 8.54 -9.65 -6.38
N MET A 82 8.02 -8.99 -5.35
CA MET A 82 7.08 -9.57 -4.39
C MET A 82 5.78 -8.77 -4.36
N ARG A 83 4.67 -9.38 -3.98
CA ARG A 83 3.44 -8.65 -3.68
C ARG A 83 3.60 -7.93 -2.34
N ALA A 84 3.61 -6.60 -2.41
CA ALA A 84 3.73 -5.75 -1.22
C ALA A 84 2.45 -5.77 -0.38
N VAL A 85 1.31 -5.79 -1.08
CA VAL A 85 -0.04 -5.85 -0.54
C VAL A 85 -0.83 -6.89 -1.32
N ASP A 86 -1.63 -7.67 -0.64
CA ASP A 86 -2.49 -8.70 -1.24
C ASP A 86 -3.79 -8.89 -0.45
N GLU A 87 -4.57 -9.90 -0.79
CA GLU A 87 -5.83 -10.23 -0.14
C GLU A 87 -5.69 -10.53 1.36
N THR A 88 -4.47 -10.76 1.82
CA THR A 88 -4.13 -11.19 3.19
C THR A 88 -3.06 -10.33 3.86
N ILE A 89 -2.42 -9.43 3.12
CA ILE A 89 -1.55 -8.35 3.62
C ILE A 89 -2.16 -7.04 3.17
N LYS A 90 -2.73 -6.28 4.10
CA LYS A 90 -3.49 -5.06 3.83
C LYS A 90 -2.95 -3.92 4.67
N MET A 91 -2.82 -2.73 4.09
CA MET A 91 -2.36 -1.54 4.79
C MET A 91 -2.65 -0.27 3.98
N GLY A 92 -2.85 0.85 4.66
CA GLY A 92 -2.85 2.17 4.05
C GLY A 92 -3.96 2.38 3.02
N MET A 93 -5.13 1.83 3.24
CA MET A 93 -6.27 1.88 2.32
C MET A 93 -5.91 1.21 0.98
N ASP A 94 -5.38 -0.02 1.06
CA ASP A 94 -5.05 -0.84 -0.10
C ASP A 94 -6.23 -0.92 -1.08
N ASN A 95 -5.94 -0.70 -2.36
CA ASN A 95 -6.96 -0.70 -3.40
C ASN A 95 -7.24 -2.14 -3.88
N PRO A 96 -8.48 -2.66 -3.71
CA PRO A 96 -8.84 -4.02 -4.18
C PRO A 96 -8.64 -4.24 -5.68
N ASP A 97 -8.73 -3.17 -6.48
CA ASP A 97 -8.55 -3.24 -7.93
C ASP A 97 -7.07 -3.30 -8.35
N ASN A 98 -6.14 -3.08 -7.41
CA ASN A 98 -4.71 -3.01 -7.71
C ASN A 98 -3.95 -4.26 -7.30
N VAL A 99 -2.97 -4.62 -8.12
CA VAL A 99 -1.87 -5.50 -7.75
C VAL A 99 -0.60 -4.66 -7.64
N TYR A 100 0.02 -4.72 -6.48
CA TYR A 100 1.25 -3.99 -6.17
C TYR A 100 2.41 -4.97 -6.09
N LEU A 101 3.40 -4.82 -6.99
CA LEU A 101 4.65 -5.55 -6.92
C LEU A 101 5.75 -4.58 -6.52
N ALA A 102 6.65 -5.03 -5.66
CA ALA A 102 7.82 -4.24 -5.24
C ALA A 102 9.07 -5.09 -5.33
N ALA A 103 10.17 -4.47 -5.74
CA ALA A 103 11.50 -5.09 -5.74
C ALA A 103 12.52 -4.13 -5.13
N PRO A 104 13.42 -4.61 -4.24
CA PRO A 104 14.52 -3.81 -3.74
C PRO A 104 15.53 -3.57 -4.85
N VAL A 105 16.00 -2.34 -4.96
CA VAL A 105 17.04 -1.95 -5.90
C VAL A 105 18.05 -1.00 -5.23
N LYS A 106 19.14 -0.76 -5.91
CA LYS A 106 20.11 0.27 -5.52
C LYS A 106 20.35 1.16 -6.72
N GLY A 107 20.09 2.45 -6.59
CA GLY A 107 20.13 3.40 -7.70
C GLY A 107 21.46 3.47 -8.46
N THR A 108 22.56 2.98 -7.85
CA THR A 108 23.88 2.90 -8.49
C THR A 108 24.09 1.63 -9.33
N LEU A 109 23.12 0.72 -9.36
CA LEU A 109 23.16 -0.51 -10.16
C LEU A 109 22.19 -0.40 -11.33
N THR A 110 22.35 -1.27 -12.33
CA THR A 110 21.51 -1.32 -13.52
C THR A 110 20.69 -2.61 -13.55
N TYR A 111 19.39 -2.44 -13.79
CA TYR A 111 18.46 -3.57 -13.80
C TYR A 111 17.73 -3.67 -15.13
N ARG A 112 17.30 -4.87 -15.44
CA ARG A 112 16.42 -5.20 -16.53
C ARG A 112 15.12 -5.77 -15.99
N ILE A 113 14.01 -5.18 -16.44
CA ILE A 113 12.67 -5.68 -16.16
C ILE A 113 12.15 -6.24 -17.49
N ARG A 114 11.68 -7.48 -17.47
CA ARG A 114 11.06 -8.15 -18.61
C ARG A 114 9.67 -8.61 -18.25
N GLY A 115 8.80 -8.66 -19.26
CA GLY A 115 7.48 -9.17 -19.02
C GLY A 115 6.58 -9.20 -20.22
N THR A 116 5.32 -9.58 -19.97
CA THR A 116 4.21 -9.46 -20.92
C THR A 116 3.21 -8.45 -20.38
N ARG A 117 2.68 -7.58 -21.28
CA ARG A 117 1.78 -6.47 -20.91
C ARG A 117 0.49 -6.96 -20.25
N GLY A 118 0.01 -8.14 -20.62
CA GLY A 118 -1.34 -8.56 -20.26
C GLY A 118 -2.41 -7.62 -20.83
N THR A 119 -3.60 -7.66 -20.22
CA THR A 119 -4.74 -6.84 -20.67
C THR A 119 -5.27 -5.92 -19.58
N VAL A 120 -4.56 -5.80 -18.45
CA VAL A 120 -4.97 -4.90 -17.36
C VAL A 120 -5.18 -3.48 -17.87
N HIS A 121 -6.19 -2.81 -17.31
CA HIS A 121 -6.55 -1.46 -17.68
C HIS A 121 -5.37 -0.50 -17.55
N TYR A 122 -4.68 -0.54 -16.42
CA TYR A 122 -3.53 0.29 -16.13
C TYR A 122 -2.33 -0.55 -15.68
N LEU A 123 -1.14 -0.19 -16.18
CA LEU A 123 0.14 -0.74 -15.75
C LEU A 123 1.16 0.40 -15.70
N GLY A 124 1.77 0.60 -14.53
CA GLY A 124 2.77 1.63 -14.33
C GLY A 124 3.98 1.09 -13.56
N PHE A 125 5.15 1.63 -13.89
CA PHE A 125 6.43 1.32 -13.26
C PHE A 125 6.97 2.58 -12.59
N GLY A 126 7.17 2.54 -11.27
CA GLY A 126 7.73 3.64 -10.49
C GLY A 126 9.06 3.27 -9.86
N SER A 127 10.04 4.14 -9.92
CA SER A 127 11.24 4.04 -9.08
C SER A 127 11.11 5.01 -7.91
N GLN A 128 11.49 4.59 -6.71
CA GLN A 128 11.28 5.34 -5.48
C GLN A 128 12.50 5.33 -4.58
N ALA A 129 12.71 6.44 -3.88
CA ALA A 129 13.72 6.57 -2.83
C ALA A 129 13.05 6.67 -1.45
N GLY A 130 13.76 6.28 -0.40
CA GLY A 130 13.23 6.28 0.95
C GLY A 130 12.58 4.96 1.35
N GLY A 131 11.63 5.03 2.25
CA GLY A 131 10.87 3.89 2.77
C GLY A 131 10.03 4.29 3.97
N TYR A 132 8.90 3.61 4.16
CA TYR A 132 8.13 3.69 5.39
C TYR A 132 9.01 3.21 6.54
N GLY A 133 9.81 3.94 7.10
CA GLY A 133 10.66 3.45 8.11
C GLY A 133 12.06 4.01 8.13
N LYS A 134 12.49 4.65 7.05
CA LYS A 134 13.83 5.28 6.99
C LYS A 134 13.75 6.79 6.89
N THR A 135 12.84 7.30 6.09
CA THR A 135 12.72 8.74 5.79
C THR A 135 11.33 9.29 6.06
N GLY A 136 10.34 8.42 6.34
CA GLY A 136 8.93 8.80 6.46
C GLY A 136 8.26 9.14 5.13
N SER A 137 8.99 9.09 4.00
CA SER A 137 8.46 9.35 2.65
C SER A 137 8.94 8.31 1.65
N LEU A 138 8.19 8.19 0.56
CA LEU A 138 8.54 7.41 -0.63
C LEU A 138 8.61 8.38 -1.83
N ASP A 139 9.77 9.00 -2.04
CA ASP A 139 9.95 10.00 -3.08
C ASP A 139 10.07 9.33 -4.46
N THR A 140 9.23 9.71 -5.40
CA THR A 140 9.29 9.21 -6.78
C THR A 140 10.53 9.73 -7.48
N THR A 141 11.42 8.86 -7.94
CA THR A 141 12.66 9.18 -8.67
C THR A 141 12.53 9.00 -10.18
N GLY A 142 11.53 8.23 -10.62
CA GLY A 142 11.17 8.03 -12.02
C GLY A 142 9.86 7.30 -12.16
N TYR A 143 9.26 7.45 -13.34
CA TYR A 143 7.99 6.84 -13.68
C TYR A 143 7.93 6.50 -15.16
N LEU A 144 7.31 5.35 -15.50
CA LEU A 144 7.07 4.90 -16.86
C LEU A 144 5.68 4.29 -16.95
N ASP A 145 4.83 4.88 -17.76
CA ASP A 145 3.49 4.36 -18.07
C ASP A 145 3.58 3.27 -19.13
N ALA A 146 2.71 2.27 -19.03
CA ALA A 146 2.68 1.20 -20.04
C ALA A 146 2.16 1.67 -21.40
N GLY A 147 1.48 2.81 -21.47
CA GLY A 147 1.12 3.45 -22.73
C GLY A 147 2.32 3.93 -23.53
N ASP A 148 3.44 4.20 -22.86
CA ASP A 148 4.70 4.64 -23.47
C ASP A 148 5.64 3.47 -23.79
N LEU A 149 5.27 2.22 -23.44
CA LEU A 149 6.11 1.06 -23.68
C LEU A 149 6.13 0.67 -25.17
N VAL A 150 7.33 0.46 -25.68
CA VAL A 150 7.54 -0.27 -26.93
C VAL A 150 7.41 -1.78 -26.64
N LEU A 151 6.41 -2.40 -27.25
CA LEU A 151 6.12 -3.83 -27.13
C LEU A 151 6.53 -4.55 -28.43
N ASP A 152 6.88 -5.83 -28.32
CA ASP A 152 7.00 -6.70 -29.48
C ASP A 152 5.62 -7.21 -29.94
N ASP A 153 5.61 -7.99 -31.04
CA ASP A 153 4.39 -8.53 -31.64
C ASP A 153 3.63 -9.51 -30.73
N ASP A 154 4.29 -10.06 -29.70
CA ASP A 154 3.72 -10.95 -28.69
C ASP A 154 3.29 -10.20 -27.41
N GLY A 155 3.38 -8.86 -27.39
CA GLY A 155 3.06 -8.03 -26.22
C GLY A 155 4.10 -8.12 -25.11
N ARG A 156 5.34 -8.53 -25.43
CA ARG A 156 6.45 -8.55 -24.47
C ARG A 156 7.19 -7.22 -24.47
N PHE A 157 7.80 -6.92 -23.34
CA PHE A 157 8.64 -5.73 -23.18
C PHE A 157 9.92 -6.03 -22.42
N GLU A 158 10.90 -5.16 -22.65
CA GLU A 158 12.09 -5.03 -21.82
C GLU A 158 12.25 -3.56 -21.43
N ILE A 159 12.52 -3.31 -20.13
CA ILE A 159 12.78 -1.99 -19.57
C ILE A 159 14.15 -2.02 -18.91
N ILE A 160 14.99 -1.03 -19.19
CA ILE A 160 16.22 -0.79 -18.44
C ILE A 160 15.93 0.22 -17.34
N ALA A 161 16.20 -0.15 -16.08
CA ALA A 161 16.11 0.75 -14.94
C ALA A 161 17.53 1.15 -14.52
N SER A 162 17.84 2.43 -14.65
CA SER A 162 19.19 2.99 -14.43
C SER A 162 19.16 4.51 -14.23
N VAL A 163 20.25 5.08 -13.71
CA VAL A 163 20.44 6.54 -13.63
C VAL A 163 20.64 7.16 -15.01
N GLU A 164 21.46 6.52 -15.83
CA GLU A 164 21.75 6.98 -17.19
C GLU A 164 20.86 6.30 -18.21
N ARG A 165 20.31 7.09 -19.15
CA ARG A 165 19.47 6.56 -20.21
C ARG A 165 20.29 5.70 -21.18
N PRO A 166 19.84 4.45 -21.50
CA PRO A 166 20.50 3.61 -22.51
C PRO A 166 20.53 4.29 -23.88
N SER A 167 21.59 4.08 -24.64
CA SER A 167 21.78 4.67 -25.97
C SER A 167 21.06 3.92 -27.10
N ASP A 168 20.58 2.71 -26.85
CA ASP A 168 19.96 1.81 -27.83
C ASP A 168 18.45 2.03 -28.03
N GLY A 169 17.86 3.03 -27.35
CA GLY A 169 16.45 3.37 -27.47
C GLY A 169 15.49 2.43 -26.73
N ALA A 170 15.99 1.58 -25.84
CA ALA A 170 15.17 0.72 -24.99
C ALA A 170 14.16 1.51 -24.13
N ASN A 171 13.07 0.87 -23.72
CA ASN A 171 12.22 1.42 -22.67
C ASN A 171 13.08 1.69 -21.42
N TRP A 172 12.95 2.86 -20.85
CA TRP A 172 13.81 3.29 -19.76
C TRP A 172 12.99 3.78 -18.58
N LEU A 173 13.19 3.12 -17.44
CA LEU A 173 12.74 3.61 -16.15
C LEU A 173 13.92 4.37 -15.50
N ARG A 174 13.78 5.68 -15.42
CA ARG A 174 14.79 6.51 -14.75
C ARG A 174 14.89 6.13 -13.27
N MET A 175 16.12 6.04 -12.77
CA MET A 175 16.43 6.00 -11.34
C MET A 175 17.27 7.21 -10.93
N ALA A 176 17.32 7.51 -9.64
CA ALA A 176 18.31 8.40 -9.02
C ALA A 176 19.29 7.57 -8.17
N PRO A 177 20.47 8.09 -7.83
CA PRO A 177 21.44 7.36 -7.01
C PRO A 177 20.87 6.85 -5.67
N GLU A 178 19.89 7.57 -5.10
CA GLU A 178 19.19 7.26 -3.86
C GLU A 178 18.02 6.27 -4.02
N THR A 179 17.66 5.89 -5.24
CA THR A 179 16.58 4.93 -5.51
C THR A 179 16.84 3.62 -4.76
N SER A 180 15.85 3.16 -4.03
CA SER A 180 15.88 1.95 -3.18
C SER A 180 14.86 0.90 -3.54
N MET A 181 13.83 1.26 -4.32
CA MET A 181 12.74 0.34 -4.70
C MET A 181 12.22 0.64 -6.10
N ILE A 182 11.81 -0.41 -6.81
CA ILE A 182 10.95 -0.33 -7.99
C ILE A 182 9.60 -0.91 -7.61
N GLN A 183 8.54 -0.15 -7.89
CA GLN A 183 7.15 -0.57 -7.70
C GLN A 183 6.47 -0.73 -9.06
N VAL A 184 5.69 -1.80 -9.22
CA VAL A 184 4.80 -2.00 -10.36
C VAL A 184 3.37 -1.97 -9.86
N ARG A 185 2.53 -1.12 -10.45
CA ARG A 185 1.09 -1.05 -10.19
C ARG A 185 0.33 -1.58 -11.40
N GLN A 186 -0.61 -2.45 -11.14
CA GLN A 186 -1.53 -2.99 -12.14
C GLN A 186 -2.95 -2.77 -11.64
N THR A 187 -3.77 -2.01 -12.36
CA THR A 187 -5.17 -1.79 -12.00
C THR A 187 -6.08 -2.56 -12.95
N ARG A 188 -7.01 -3.30 -12.39
CA ARG A 188 -8.06 -4.03 -13.11
C ARG A 188 -9.40 -3.34 -12.93
N VAL A 189 -10.10 -3.13 -14.02
CA VAL A 189 -11.51 -2.74 -14.01
C VAL A 189 -12.40 -3.97 -13.91
N ASP A 190 -12.07 -5.01 -14.67
CA ASP A 190 -12.73 -6.31 -14.61
C ASP A 190 -11.75 -7.41 -14.17
N HIS A 191 -11.94 -7.87 -12.93
CA HIS A 191 -11.10 -8.92 -12.34
C HIS A 191 -11.28 -10.31 -12.99
N ARG A 192 -12.33 -10.52 -13.82
CA ARG A 192 -12.62 -11.80 -14.45
C ARG A 192 -11.94 -11.93 -15.80
N ASP A 193 -11.94 -10.86 -16.58
CA ASP A 193 -11.53 -10.88 -17.98
C ASP A 193 -10.13 -10.31 -18.21
N GLU A 194 -9.65 -9.44 -17.32
CA GLU A 194 -8.33 -8.83 -17.46
C GLU A 194 -7.20 -9.74 -16.96
N VAL A 195 -6.19 -9.90 -17.81
CA VAL A 195 -5.00 -10.69 -17.54
C VAL A 195 -3.90 -9.79 -16.99
N LEU A 196 -3.39 -10.11 -15.81
CA LEU A 196 -2.27 -9.41 -15.20
C LEU A 196 -1.00 -9.48 -16.07
N ALA A 197 -0.27 -8.38 -16.13
CA ALA A 197 1.08 -8.38 -16.67
C ALA A 197 1.96 -9.30 -15.81
N GLN A 198 2.81 -10.08 -16.49
CA GLN A 198 3.85 -10.85 -15.84
C GLN A 198 5.15 -10.06 -15.92
N VAL A 199 5.85 -9.92 -14.81
CA VAL A 199 7.07 -9.12 -14.75
C VAL A 199 8.14 -9.84 -13.94
N GLU A 200 9.38 -9.74 -14.40
CA GLU A 200 10.57 -10.25 -13.74
C GLU A 200 11.62 -9.14 -13.73
N ILE A 201 12.52 -9.16 -12.75
CA ILE A 201 13.61 -8.20 -12.61
C ILE A 201 14.92 -8.93 -12.38
N GLU A 202 16.00 -8.47 -13.03
CA GLU A 202 17.35 -8.95 -12.80
C GLU A 202 18.36 -7.80 -12.83
N ARG A 203 19.43 -7.92 -12.08
CA ARG A 203 20.60 -7.04 -12.19
C ARG A 203 21.42 -7.44 -13.42
N ILE A 204 21.91 -6.46 -14.21
CA ILE A 204 22.64 -6.73 -15.47
C ILE A 204 24.05 -6.15 -15.52
N ASP A 205 24.45 -5.32 -14.56
CA ASP A 205 25.80 -4.74 -14.48
C ASP A 205 26.77 -5.52 -13.59
N GLY A 206 26.40 -6.72 -13.18
CA GLY A 206 27.18 -7.60 -12.34
C GLY A 206 26.46 -8.92 -12.03
N PRO A 207 27.03 -9.74 -11.12
CA PRO A 207 26.36 -10.98 -10.70
C PRO A 207 24.99 -10.70 -10.09
N SER A 208 24.00 -11.55 -10.42
CA SER A 208 22.66 -11.55 -9.83
C SER A 208 22.50 -12.75 -8.88
N THR A 209 23.36 -12.79 -7.87
CA THR A 209 23.38 -13.88 -6.86
C THR A 209 23.21 -13.28 -5.48
N PRO A 210 22.31 -13.81 -4.66
CA PRO A 210 22.10 -13.31 -3.31
C PRO A 210 23.39 -13.37 -2.48
N ARG A 211 23.66 -12.31 -1.72
CA ARG A 211 24.75 -12.28 -0.76
C ARG A 211 24.41 -13.18 0.43
N SER A 212 25.46 -13.78 1.01
CA SER A 212 25.30 -14.53 2.26
C SER A 212 24.73 -13.63 3.35
N ILE A 213 23.93 -14.23 4.23
CA ILE A 213 23.41 -13.55 5.41
C ILE A 213 24.56 -13.34 6.40
N THR A 214 24.62 -12.15 7.02
CA THR A 214 25.61 -11.82 8.05
C THR A 214 24.91 -11.35 9.33
N PRO A 215 25.59 -11.34 10.49
CA PRO A 215 25.03 -10.80 11.72
C PRO A 215 24.46 -9.39 11.56
N GLU A 216 25.16 -8.49 10.86
CA GLU A 216 24.75 -7.10 10.66
C GLU A 216 23.51 -7.01 9.78
N ARG A 217 23.38 -7.90 8.79
CA ARG A 217 22.17 -7.94 7.94
C ARG A 217 20.95 -8.41 8.69
N ILE A 218 21.09 -9.41 9.56
CA ILE A 218 19.99 -9.91 10.41
C ILE A 218 19.55 -8.84 11.39
N ASP A 219 20.48 -8.26 12.13
CA ASP A 219 20.19 -7.23 13.11
C ASP A 219 19.44 -6.06 12.47
N LYS A 220 20.01 -5.48 11.42
CA LYS A 220 19.37 -4.40 10.66
C LYS A 220 18.00 -4.77 10.09
N ALA A 221 17.83 -5.99 9.56
CA ALA A 221 16.55 -6.42 9.00
C ALA A 221 15.47 -6.51 10.09
N LEU A 222 15.80 -7.00 11.27
CA LEU A 222 14.87 -7.07 12.40
C LEU A 222 14.49 -5.67 12.92
N GLU A 223 15.46 -4.72 12.98
CA GLU A 223 15.16 -3.32 13.29
C GLU A 223 14.21 -2.69 12.27
N GLU A 224 14.45 -2.89 10.97
CA GLU A 224 13.61 -2.37 9.89
C GLU A 224 12.19 -2.98 9.93
N VAL A 225 12.06 -4.26 10.32
CA VAL A 225 10.75 -4.90 10.55
C VAL A 225 9.99 -4.20 11.68
N VAL A 226 10.61 -4.03 12.83
CA VAL A 226 9.99 -3.35 13.99
C VAL A 226 9.58 -1.93 13.62
N PHE A 227 10.46 -1.23 12.93
CA PHE A 227 10.19 0.15 12.54
C PHE A 227 8.97 0.26 11.60
N LEU A 228 8.88 -0.58 10.56
CA LEU A 228 7.72 -0.57 9.66
C LEU A 228 6.42 -0.89 10.41
N VAL A 229 6.42 -1.92 11.26
CA VAL A 229 5.24 -2.32 12.04
C VAL A 229 4.78 -1.18 12.93
N THR A 230 5.70 -0.54 13.65
CA THR A 230 5.38 0.54 14.58
C THR A 230 4.94 1.81 13.84
N ALA A 231 5.71 2.25 12.84
CA ALA A 231 5.43 3.49 12.13
C ALA A 231 4.14 3.41 11.29
N ALA A 232 3.94 2.33 10.54
CA ALA A 232 2.76 2.18 9.71
C ALA A 232 1.49 2.05 10.55
N SER A 233 1.52 1.25 11.64
CA SER A 233 0.34 1.09 12.50
C SER A 233 -0.05 2.38 13.21
N ALA A 234 0.90 3.15 13.69
CA ALA A 234 0.65 4.44 14.33
C ALA A 234 0.11 5.49 13.34
N MET A 235 0.76 5.62 12.17
CA MET A 235 0.37 6.59 11.14
C MET A 235 -1.06 6.35 10.64
N PHE A 236 -1.41 5.11 10.33
CA PHE A 236 -2.73 4.82 9.78
C PHE A 236 -3.83 4.86 10.85
N ALA A 237 -3.52 4.57 12.11
CA ALA A 237 -4.42 4.82 13.23
C ALA A 237 -4.69 6.33 13.43
N GLU A 238 -3.66 7.18 13.32
CA GLU A 238 -3.82 8.64 13.36
C GLU A 238 -4.72 9.15 12.23
N TRP A 239 -4.57 8.62 11.01
CA TRP A 239 -5.45 8.99 9.89
C TRP A 239 -6.89 8.59 10.13
N ALA A 240 -7.15 7.37 10.64
CA ALA A 240 -8.49 6.93 10.97
C ALA A 240 -9.15 7.86 12.02
N GLU A 241 -8.38 8.27 13.02
CA GLU A 241 -8.85 9.23 14.03
C GLU A 241 -9.14 10.62 13.43
N ASP A 242 -8.33 11.07 12.47
CA ASP A 242 -8.60 12.32 11.76
C ASP A 242 -9.90 12.23 10.95
N PHE A 243 -10.15 11.12 10.25
CA PHE A 243 -11.39 10.91 9.48
C PHE A 243 -12.62 10.81 10.40
N ARG A 244 -12.48 10.20 11.56
CA ARG A 244 -13.54 10.02 12.56
C ARG A 244 -14.07 11.33 13.14
N LYS A 245 -13.30 12.43 13.09
CA LYS A 245 -13.72 13.75 13.60
C LYS A 245 -14.90 14.34 12.84
N VAL A 246 -15.11 13.92 11.58
CA VAL A 246 -16.20 14.39 10.71
C VAL A 246 -16.90 13.20 10.04
N PRO A 247 -17.65 12.39 10.82
CA PRO A 247 -18.25 11.17 10.32
C PRO A 247 -19.24 11.43 9.19
N ASN A 248 -19.42 10.41 8.34
CA ASN A 248 -20.37 10.42 7.23
C ASN A 248 -20.11 11.56 6.22
N THR A 249 -18.82 11.86 6.00
CA THR A 249 -18.36 12.80 4.97
C THR A 249 -17.19 12.21 4.18
N LEU A 250 -16.96 12.71 2.97
CA LEU A 250 -15.87 12.33 2.09
C LEU A 250 -15.13 13.57 1.57
N PRO A 251 -14.42 14.31 2.42
CA PRO A 251 -13.64 15.45 1.98
C PRO A 251 -12.43 15.03 1.16
N ARG A 252 -11.96 15.91 0.29
CA ARG A 252 -10.70 15.73 -0.41
C ARG A 252 -9.55 15.63 0.60
N PHE A 253 -8.76 14.59 0.46
CA PHE A 253 -7.58 14.39 1.30
C PHE A 253 -6.44 15.30 0.85
N ASP A 254 -5.60 15.69 1.79
CA ASP A 254 -4.44 16.53 1.54
C ASP A 254 -3.46 15.80 0.60
N PRO A 255 -3.19 16.34 -0.60
CA PRO A 255 -2.30 15.72 -1.58
C PRO A 255 -0.87 15.52 -1.06
N ASP A 256 -0.36 16.45 -0.25
CA ASP A 256 1.01 16.37 0.29
C ASP A 256 1.13 15.24 1.32
N LYS A 257 0.10 15.06 2.16
CA LYS A 257 0.01 13.90 3.07
C LYS A 257 -0.06 12.58 2.30
N ALA A 258 -0.85 12.53 1.22
CA ALA A 258 -0.98 11.35 0.39
C ALA A 258 0.36 10.97 -0.26
N ILE A 259 1.07 11.93 -0.86
CA ILE A 259 2.37 11.72 -1.51
C ILE A 259 3.41 11.25 -0.49
N THR A 260 3.48 11.90 0.69
CA THR A 260 4.40 11.50 1.77
C THR A 260 4.19 10.05 2.21
N ALA A 261 2.94 9.59 2.18
CA ALA A 261 2.60 8.20 2.47
C ALA A 261 2.72 7.25 1.26
N GLY A 262 3.39 7.67 0.18
CA GLY A 262 3.59 6.84 -1.02
C GLY A 262 2.39 6.77 -1.96
N GLY A 263 1.43 7.67 -1.82
CA GLY A 263 0.33 7.85 -2.77
C GLY A 263 0.84 8.31 -4.13
N ASP A 264 0.06 8.00 -5.17
CA ASP A 264 0.36 8.42 -6.53
C ASP A 264 -0.06 9.90 -6.73
N PRO A 265 0.81 10.78 -7.25
CA PRO A 265 0.47 12.19 -7.48
C PRO A 265 -0.64 12.40 -8.52
N ASN A 266 -0.90 11.39 -9.36
CA ASN A 266 -1.98 11.43 -10.35
C ASN A 266 -3.34 11.02 -9.77
N ILE A 267 -3.43 10.73 -8.48
CA ILE A 267 -4.66 10.30 -7.82
C ILE A 267 -5.15 11.37 -6.86
N ALA A 268 -6.38 11.82 -7.04
CA ALA A 268 -7.09 12.57 -6.03
C ALA A 268 -7.84 11.62 -5.09
N TYR A 269 -7.51 11.69 -3.82
CA TYR A 269 -8.10 10.87 -2.77
C TYR A 269 -9.17 11.66 -2.01
N TYR A 270 -10.27 10.99 -1.68
CA TYR A 270 -11.30 11.46 -0.76
C TYR A 270 -11.44 10.41 0.33
N HIS A 271 -11.00 10.72 1.52
CA HIS A 271 -11.09 9.83 2.66
C HIS A 271 -12.16 10.28 3.64
N GLY A 272 -12.83 9.31 4.25
CA GLY A 272 -13.84 9.57 5.24
C GLY A 272 -14.02 8.42 6.21
N TRP A 273 -14.89 8.67 7.18
CA TRP A 273 -15.34 7.72 8.18
C TRP A 273 -16.84 7.54 8.05
N PHE A 274 -17.33 6.31 7.92
CA PHE A 274 -18.75 6.02 8.05
C PHE A 274 -19.05 5.58 9.48
N GLU A 275 -20.20 6.00 10.02
CA GLU A 275 -20.71 5.61 11.32
C GLU A 275 -22.23 5.53 11.22
N LEU A 276 -22.79 4.34 11.43
CA LEU A 276 -24.17 3.99 11.15
C LEU A 276 -24.79 3.24 12.34
N ALA A 277 -26.09 3.44 12.58
CA ALA A 277 -26.86 2.53 13.37
C ALA A 277 -27.27 1.28 12.56
N GLU A 278 -27.69 0.21 13.19
CA GLU A 278 -28.09 -1.04 12.55
C GLU A 278 -29.20 -0.88 11.49
N ASP A 279 -30.06 0.14 11.66
CA ASP A 279 -31.19 0.45 10.78
C ASP A 279 -30.90 1.62 9.82
N GLU A 280 -29.63 1.98 9.64
CA GLU A 280 -29.19 3.08 8.78
C GLU A 280 -28.34 2.61 7.59
N ALA A 281 -28.32 3.42 6.56
CA ALA A 281 -27.48 3.30 5.39
C ALA A 281 -26.84 4.64 5.07
N LEU A 282 -25.59 4.61 4.59
CA LEU A 282 -24.92 5.77 4.02
C LEU A 282 -25.12 5.76 2.51
N VAL A 283 -25.68 6.83 1.99
CA VAL A 283 -25.81 7.05 0.55
C VAL A 283 -24.66 7.95 0.10
N VAL A 284 -23.94 7.50 -0.92
CA VAL A 284 -22.85 8.23 -1.55
C VAL A 284 -23.18 8.45 -3.02
N ASP A 285 -23.48 9.68 -3.40
CA ASP A 285 -23.73 10.09 -4.78
C ASP A 285 -22.46 10.72 -5.37
N ILE A 286 -22.02 10.23 -6.52
CA ILE A 286 -20.90 10.79 -7.28
C ILE A 286 -21.31 11.05 -8.72
N THR A 287 -20.67 12.04 -9.34
CA THR A 287 -20.65 12.22 -10.79
C THR A 287 -19.20 12.08 -11.22
N PRO A 288 -18.78 10.90 -11.72
CA PRO A 288 -17.40 10.69 -12.09
C PRO A 288 -16.94 11.73 -13.13
N PRO A 289 -15.81 12.40 -12.93
CA PRO A 289 -15.22 13.28 -13.93
C PRO A 289 -14.64 12.46 -15.10
N GLU A 290 -14.20 13.14 -16.16
CA GLU A 290 -13.32 12.50 -17.13
C GLU A 290 -12.00 12.12 -16.43
N CYS A 291 -11.70 10.81 -16.37
CA CYS A 291 -10.55 10.26 -15.68
C CYS A 291 -10.19 8.88 -16.25
N ASP A 292 -8.96 8.46 -16.01
CA ASP A 292 -8.47 7.14 -16.46
C ASP A 292 -9.14 6.01 -15.70
N PHE A 293 -9.32 6.20 -14.38
CA PHE A 293 -9.92 5.21 -13.50
C PHE A 293 -10.54 5.87 -12.27
N TRP A 294 -11.61 5.26 -11.74
CA TRP A 294 -12.14 5.62 -10.43
C TRP A 294 -12.61 4.38 -9.67
N ASN A 295 -12.54 4.46 -8.36
CA ASN A 295 -13.21 3.50 -7.47
C ASN A 295 -13.67 4.15 -6.16
N PHE A 296 -14.58 3.43 -5.50
CA PHE A 296 -14.98 3.64 -4.12
C PHE A 296 -14.82 2.34 -3.34
N GLN A 297 -14.31 2.42 -2.11
CA GLN A 297 -14.10 1.25 -1.26
C GLN A 297 -14.35 1.52 0.21
N LEU A 298 -14.64 0.45 0.94
CA LEU A 298 -14.72 0.41 2.39
C LEU A 298 -13.48 -0.27 2.98
N ALA A 299 -13.07 0.20 4.15
CA ALA A 299 -12.01 -0.39 4.95
C ALA A 299 -12.36 -0.31 6.44
N ASN A 300 -11.66 -1.09 7.25
CA ASN A 300 -11.82 -1.04 8.71
C ASN A 300 -11.10 0.16 9.35
N TYR A 301 -11.11 0.24 10.68
CA TYR A 301 -10.38 1.27 11.44
C TYR A 301 -8.89 1.33 11.08
N TRP A 302 -8.27 0.18 10.81
CA TRP A 302 -6.84 0.05 10.54
C TRP A 302 -6.45 0.38 9.09
N LEU A 303 -7.36 0.96 8.31
CA LEU A 303 -7.17 1.21 6.87
C LEU A 303 -6.83 -0.06 6.07
N GLU A 304 -7.31 -1.21 6.53
CA GLU A 304 -7.32 -2.43 5.74
C GLU A 304 -8.60 -2.50 4.90
N SER A 305 -8.52 -2.68 3.57
CA SER A 305 -9.72 -2.95 2.77
C SER A 305 -10.51 -4.12 3.36
N LEU A 306 -11.84 -4.03 3.40
CA LEU A 306 -12.68 -5.14 3.85
C LEU A 306 -12.48 -6.35 2.92
N ASP A 307 -13.04 -7.52 3.25
CA ASP A 307 -12.73 -8.75 2.51
C ASP A 307 -13.45 -8.82 1.15
N TYR A 308 -12.83 -8.21 0.16
CA TYR A 308 -13.33 -8.15 -1.23
C TYR A 308 -13.34 -9.49 -1.97
N ARG A 309 -12.80 -10.57 -1.38
CA ARG A 309 -12.87 -11.92 -1.98
C ARG A 309 -14.25 -12.52 -1.88
N TYR A 310 -15.02 -12.13 -0.85
CA TYR A 310 -16.30 -12.73 -0.50
C TYR A 310 -17.44 -11.73 -0.41
N HIS A 311 -17.15 -10.43 -0.32
CA HIS A 311 -18.11 -9.36 -0.10
C HIS A 311 -17.93 -8.25 -1.12
N GLN A 312 -19.02 -7.61 -1.53
CA GLN A 312 -18.97 -6.41 -2.35
C GLN A 312 -18.66 -5.22 -1.45
N VAL A 313 -17.40 -4.90 -1.27
CA VAL A 313 -16.89 -3.83 -0.39
C VAL A 313 -16.30 -2.66 -1.18
N HIS A 314 -16.26 -2.78 -2.50
CA HIS A 314 -15.78 -1.75 -3.41
C HIS A 314 -16.52 -1.80 -4.74
N LEU A 315 -16.49 -0.69 -5.44
CA LEU A 315 -17.01 -0.53 -6.81
C LEU A 315 -16.03 0.34 -7.60
N ASN A 316 -15.93 0.05 -8.88
CA ASN A 316 -15.16 0.85 -9.83
C ASN A 316 -15.98 1.18 -11.07
N GLN A 317 -15.42 1.90 -12.04
CA GLN A 317 -16.09 2.32 -13.27
C GLN A 317 -16.70 1.18 -14.10
N GLY A 318 -16.17 -0.05 -14.00
CA GLY A 318 -16.66 -1.21 -14.74
C GLY A 318 -17.67 -2.04 -13.97
N THR A 319 -17.74 -1.91 -12.64
CA THR A 319 -18.62 -2.72 -11.77
C THR A 319 -19.82 -1.93 -11.26
N ALA A 320 -19.74 -0.60 -11.23
CA ALA A 320 -20.84 0.25 -10.79
C ALA A 320 -21.95 0.38 -11.84
N GLN A 321 -23.20 0.38 -11.39
CA GLN A 321 -24.36 0.72 -12.23
C GLN A 321 -24.54 2.25 -12.25
N HIS A 322 -24.48 2.84 -13.44
CA HIS A 322 -24.69 4.25 -13.65
C HIS A 322 -26.19 4.58 -13.80
N ARG A 323 -26.58 5.75 -13.35
CA ARG A 323 -27.89 6.35 -13.63
C ARG A 323 -27.93 6.90 -15.06
N PRO A 324 -29.11 7.21 -15.62
CA PRO A 324 -29.23 7.75 -16.97
C PRO A 324 -28.50 9.05 -17.22
N ASP A 325 -28.23 9.85 -16.18
CA ASP A 325 -27.47 11.10 -16.22
C ASP A 325 -25.95 10.91 -16.07
N GLY A 326 -25.49 9.65 -15.95
CA GLY A 326 -24.08 9.29 -15.75
C GLY A 326 -23.62 9.33 -14.29
N SER A 327 -24.46 9.77 -13.36
CA SER A 327 -24.14 9.71 -11.93
C SER A 327 -24.19 8.27 -11.39
N VAL A 328 -23.55 8.05 -10.26
CA VAL A 328 -23.53 6.76 -9.56
C VAL A 328 -23.96 7.00 -8.13
N ARG A 329 -25.01 6.27 -7.69
CA ARG A 329 -25.36 6.16 -6.28
C ARG A 329 -24.81 4.86 -5.73
N MET A 330 -24.13 4.93 -4.62
CA MET A 330 -23.63 3.80 -3.84
C MET A 330 -24.29 3.81 -2.47
N VAL A 331 -24.57 2.64 -1.94
CA VAL A 331 -25.25 2.48 -0.65
C VAL A 331 -24.41 1.59 0.25
N VAL A 332 -23.95 2.12 1.36
CA VAL A 332 -23.18 1.40 2.38
C VAL A 332 -24.11 1.00 3.51
N ALA A 333 -24.26 -0.28 3.76
CA ALA A 333 -25.13 -0.79 4.83
C ALA A 333 -24.71 -2.19 5.26
N ALA A 334 -24.98 -2.54 6.52
CA ALA A 334 -24.73 -3.87 7.07
C ALA A 334 -25.71 -4.93 6.54
N THR A 335 -26.86 -4.51 6.02
CA THR A 335 -27.89 -5.39 5.43
C THR A 335 -28.21 -4.90 4.03
N ASP A 336 -28.31 -5.82 3.07
CA ASP A 336 -28.68 -5.51 1.69
C ASP A 336 -30.07 -4.85 1.60
N PRO A 337 -30.16 -3.57 1.19
CA PRO A 337 -31.43 -2.88 1.00
C PRO A 337 -32.15 -3.27 -0.30
N GLY A 338 -31.58 -4.14 -1.11
CA GLY A 338 -32.17 -4.57 -2.39
C GLY A 338 -32.03 -3.57 -3.53
N VAL A 339 -31.06 -2.65 -3.47
CA VAL A 339 -30.78 -1.64 -4.49
C VAL A 339 -29.45 -1.89 -5.19
N PRO A 340 -29.25 -1.34 -6.41
CA PRO A 340 -27.96 -1.40 -7.08
C PRO A 340 -26.83 -0.74 -6.27
N ASN A 341 -25.59 -1.16 -6.53
CA ASN A 341 -24.40 -0.58 -5.93
C ASN A 341 -24.37 -0.62 -4.38
N TRP A 342 -25.02 -1.60 -3.77
CA TRP A 342 -24.88 -1.83 -2.34
C TRP A 342 -23.48 -2.36 -2.03
N LEU A 343 -22.85 -1.79 -0.97
CA LEU A 343 -21.58 -2.23 -0.41
C LEU A 343 -21.83 -2.80 0.99
N ASP A 344 -21.38 -4.01 1.17
CA ASP A 344 -21.45 -4.74 2.44
C ASP A 344 -20.38 -4.24 3.41
N THR A 345 -20.80 -3.82 4.60
CA THR A 345 -19.86 -3.40 5.65
C THR A 345 -19.19 -4.56 6.38
N CYS A 346 -19.48 -5.82 6.01
CA CYS A 346 -18.94 -7.02 6.66
C CYS A 346 -19.20 -7.04 8.20
N GLY A 347 -20.35 -6.51 8.61
CA GLY A 347 -20.76 -6.44 10.02
C GLY A 347 -20.25 -5.23 10.79
N HIS A 348 -19.47 -4.33 10.15
CA HIS A 348 -19.04 -3.08 10.79
C HIS A 348 -20.17 -2.05 10.77
N LEU A 349 -20.37 -1.36 11.90
CA LEU A 349 -21.23 -0.19 11.98
C LEU A 349 -20.46 1.12 11.79
N HIS A 350 -19.16 1.04 11.73
CA HIS A 350 -18.25 2.15 11.44
C HIS A 350 -16.97 1.65 10.75
N GLY A 351 -16.28 2.54 10.08
CA GLY A 351 -15.03 2.23 9.39
C GLY A 351 -14.60 3.36 8.47
N THR A 352 -13.54 3.13 7.75
CA THR A 352 -13.01 4.11 6.81
C THR A 352 -13.51 3.84 5.39
N MET A 353 -13.53 4.88 4.55
CA MET A 353 -13.95 4.80 3.16
C MET A 353 -13.10 5.71 2.29
N CYS A 354 -13.00 5.37 1.00
CA CYS A 354 -12.18 6.14 0.06
C CYS A 354 -12.79 6.16 -1.34
N VAL A 355 -12.87 7.37 -1.93
CA VAL A 355 -13.03 7.56 -3.38
C VAL A 355 -11.69 7.95 -3.98
N ARG A 356 -11.38 7.43 -5.16
CA ARG A 356 -10.20 7.82 -5.96
C ARG A 356 -10.61 8.27 -7.35
N TRP A 357 -10.07 9.41 -7.78
CA TRP A 357 -10.07 9.84 -9.16
C TRP A 357 -8.63 9.76 -9.68
N VAL A 358 -8.38 8.90 -10.67
CA VAL A 358 -7.04 8.66 -11.25
C VAL A 358 -6.96 9.35 -12.59
N GLY A 359 -5.94 10.19 -12.80
CA GLY A 359 -5.75 10.93 -14.06
C GLY A 359 -6.81 12.00 -14.33
N ALA A 360 -7.59 12.40 -13.33
CA ALA A 360 -8.63 13.40 -13.48
C ALA A 360 -8.07 14.83 -13.49
N THR A 361 -8.71 15.72 -14.25
CA THR A 361 -8.43 17.16 -14.25
C THR A 361 -9.45 17.97 -13.44
N GLU A 362 -10.60 17.38 -13.18
CA GLU A 362 -11.65 17.94 -12.32
C GLU A 362 -11.86 17.03 -11.11
N PHE A 363 -12.23 17.61 -9.98
CA PHE A 363 -12.29 16.91 -8.70
C PHE A 363 -13.63 17.14 -8.01
N PRO A 364 -14.75 16.62 -8.56
CA PRO A 364 -16.06 16.74 -7.94
C PRO A 364 -16.10 16.06 -6.58
N GLU A 365 -16.70 16.74 -5.62
CA GLU A 365 -16.85 16.19 -4.25
C GLU A 365 -18.03 15.22 -4.19
N PRO A 366 -17.84 14.02 -3.61
CA PRO A 366 -18.92 13.09 -3.33
C PRO A 366 -19.97 13.74 -2.41
N GLN A 367 -21.25 13.50 -2.70
CA GLN A 367 -22.34 13.91 -1.81
C GLN A 367 -22.72 12.74 -0.91
N VAL A 368 -22.70 12.97 0.39
CA VAL A 368 -22.85 11.89 1.37
C VAL A 368 -23.97 12.25 2.36
N HIS A 369 -24.86 11.32 2.62
CA HIS A 369 -25.91 11.50 3.64
C HIS A 369 -26.38 10.15 4.21
N VAL A 370 -26.84 10.16 5.44
CA VAL A 370 -27.40 8.98 6.13
C VAL A 370 -28.92 8.97 5.97
N VAL A 371 -29.48 7.80 5.72
CA VAL A 371 -30.93 7.56 5.64
C VAL A 371 -31.29 6.31 6.46
N LYS A 372 -32.56 6.15 6.78
CA LYS A 372 -33.02 4.86 7.30
C LYS A 372 -33.00 3.80 6.19
N LEU A 373 -32.63 2.57 6.56
CA LEU A 373 -32.48 1.47 5.60
C LEU A 373 -33.76 1.24 4.76
N GLY A 374 -34.93 1.39 5.37
CA GLY A 374 -36.22 1.28 4.67
C GLY A 374 -36.61 2.48 3.79
N GLU A 375 -35.81 3.54 3.78
CA GLU A 375 -36.01 4.76 2.97
C GLU A 375 -34.99 4.88 1.83
N VAL A 376 -34.14 3.86 1.66
CA VAL A 376 -33.14 3.83 0.59
C VAL A 376 -33.84 3.75 -0.76
N GLU A 377 -33.60 4.75 -1.61
CA GLU A 377 -34.11 4.78 -2.98
C GLU A 377 -32.99 4.36 -3.97
N PRO A 378 -33.33 3.64 -5.08
CA PRO A 378 -32.39 3.22 -6.10
C PRO A 378 -31.63 4.34 -6.80
#